data_c859002ed2784e3c7171a8f265d7a2dd
#
_entry.id   c859002ed2784e3c7171a8f265d7a2dd
#
_cell.length_a   1.000
_cell.length_b   1.000
_cell.length_c   1.000
_cell.angle_alpha   90.00
_cell.angle_beta   90.00
_cell.angle_gamma   90.00
#
_symmetry.space_group_name_H-M   'P 1'
#
loop_
_entity.id
_entity.type
_entity.pdbx_description
1 polymer ?
#
loop_
_entity_poly.entity_id
_entity_poly.type
_entity_poly.pdbx_seq_one_letter_code
_entity_poly.pdbx_strand_id
1 'polypeptide(L)'
;MSIFQRLFKIGQAEAHATLDKMEDPVKMTEQGIRDLKNDLNAAMTSLAEVKGISVHTRRDAENNKKLAAEYERKAMMLLTRMKNGELEQAEAERLATEALNLKERYAQEAVRLSQEAERHEGMAAQLQANVNKIKSTVTSYENDLVTLKARAKTAVSTKKINQQLANIDTTGTVAMLEKMKQKVEEDESLALAYGEMANTDRRLDDEIAAALSGSAEPTQASSAIKLLELKQKMGIS
;
A
#
# COMPACT_ATOMS: atom_id res chain seq x y z
N MET A 1 18.28 14.51 -1.17
CA MET A 1 18.37 14.49 -2.64
C MET A 1 18.57 13.06 -3.06
N SER A 2 17.56 12.49 -3.76
CA SER A 2 17.55 11.09 -4.19
C SER A 2 18.73 10.80 -5.15
N ILE A 3 19.35 9.64 -5.00
CA ILE A 3 20.42 9.10 -5.87
C ILE A 3 19.99 9.19 -7.35
N PHE A 4 18.70 9.01 -7.64
CA PHE A 4 18.11 9.10 -8.98
C PHE A 4 18.11 10.52 -9.57
N GLN A 5 17.96 11.58 -8.76
CA GLN A 5 18.09 12.96 -9.27
C GLN A 5 19.52 13.27 -9.73
N ARG A 6 20.52 12.63 -9.15
CA ARG A 6 21.92 12.74 -9.59
C ARG A 6 22.17 11.97 -10.89
N LEU A 7 21.61 10.76 -11.02
CA LEU A 7 21.69 9.98 -12.27
C LEU A 7 21.02 10.70 -13.45
N PHE A 8 19.86 11.34 -13.24
CA PHE A 8 19.15 12.07 -14.29
C PHE A 8 19.90 13.33 -14.76
N LYS A 9 20.61 14.02 -13.86
CA LYS A 9 21.46 15.18 -14.22
C LYS A 9 22.72 14.81 -14.99
N ILE A 10 23.29 13.64 -14.73
CA ILE A 10 24.48 13.15 -15.43
C ILE A 10 24.13 12.73 -16.88
N GLY A 11 22.93 12.19 -17.12
CA GLY A 11 22.49 11.76 -18.45
C GLY A 11 22.24 12.87 -19.47
N GLN A 12 22.16 14.14 -19.04
CA GLN A 12 21.94 15.27 -19.96
C GLN A 12 23.24 15.97 -20.45
N ALA A 13 24.36 15.76 -19.78
CA ALA A 13 25.58 16.54 -20.04
C ALA A 13 26.67 15.81 -20.86
N GLU A 14 26.67 14.46 -20.91
CA GLU A 14 27.77 13.71 -21.58
C GLU A 14 27.29 12.46 -22.31
N ALA A 15 26.40 12.64 -23.28
CA ALA A 15 25.73 11.51 -23.97
C ALA A 15 26.62 10.75 -24.99
N HIS A 16 27.89 11.07 -25.17
CA HIS A 16 28.66 10.48 -26.27
C HIS A 16 29.97 9.76 -25.94
N ALA A 17 30.45 9.75 -24.69
CA ALA A 17 31.79 9.21 -24.42
C ALA A 17 31.89 8.14 -23.31
N THR A 18 30.85 7.81 -22.57
CA THR A 18 30.94 6.95 -21.36
C THR A 18 29.99 5.77 -21.32
N LEU A 19 29.25 5.48 -22.38
CA LEU A 19 28.25 4.37 -22.41
C LEU A 19 28.86 2.96 -22.27
N ASP A 20 30.13 2.78 -22.48
CA ASP A 20 30.83 1.48 -22.40
C ASP A 20 31.38 1.13 -21.00
N LYS A 21 31.24 2.03 -20.00
CA LYS A 21 31.77 1.81 -18.63
C LYS A 21 30.75 1.96 -17.49
N MET A 22 29.52 2.33 -17.79
CA MET A 22 28.45 2.36 -16.76
C MET A 22 27.71 1.04 -16.76
N GLU A 23 27.53 0.46 -15.57
CA GLU A 23 26.59 -0.64 -15.34
C GLU A 23 25.26 -0.30 -16.02
N ASP A 24 24.70 -1.29 -16.73
CA ASP A 24 23.48 -1.17 -17.53
C ASP A 24 22.35 -0.54 -16.66
N PRO A 25 21.91 0.70 -16.97
CA PRO A 25 20.95 1.41 -16.13
C PRO A 25 19.60 0.65 -16.01
N VAL A 26 19.29 -0.20 -16.99
CA VAL A 26 18.12 -1.07 -16.95
C VAL A 26 18.30 -2.11 -15.84
N LYS A 27 19.45 -2.77 -15.76
CA LYS A 27 19.73 -3.76 -14.72
C LYS A 27 19.77 -3.15 -13.33
N MET A 28 20.34 -1.96 -13.17
CA MET A 28 20.36 -1.24 -11.91
C MET A 28 18.96 -0.89 -11.44
N THR A 29 18.10 -0.42 -12.35
CA THR A 29 16.70 -0.12 -12.04
C THR A 29 15.93 -1.39 -11.68
N GLU A 30 16.13 -2.49 -12.42
CA GLU A 30 15.53 -3.79 -12.08
C GLU A 30 15.95 -4.29 -10.70
N GLN A 31 17.22 -4.12 -10.34
CA GLN A 31 17.68 -4.49 -8.99
C GLN A 31 17.03 -3.61 -7.94
N GLY A 32 16.99 -2.30 -8.12
CA GLY A 32 16.32 -1.38 -7.20
C GLY A 32 14.84 -1.70 -6.99
N ILE A 33 14.13 -2.10 -8.05
CA ILE A 33 12.73 -2.55 -7.94
C ILE A 33 12.63 -3.85 -7.13
N ARG A 34 13.53 -4.82 -7.33
CA ARG A 34 13.56 -6.06 -6.52
C ARG A 34 13.79 -5.75 -5.04
N ASP A 35 14.71 -4.85 -4.75
CA ASP A 35 15.01 -4.46 -3.37
C ASP A 35 13.81 -3.76 -2.72
N LEU A 36 13.16 -2.83 -3.42
CA LEU A 36 11.93 -2.18 -2.95
C LEU A 36 10.77 -3.16 -2.74
N LYS A 37 10.64 -4.21 -3.56
CA LYS A 37 9.64 -5.27 -3.36
C LYS A 37 9.94 -6.10 -2.12
N ASN A 38 11.19 -6.38 -1.84
CA ASN A 38 11.60 -7.05 -0.60
C ASN A 38 11.28 -6.18 0.62
N ASP A 39 11.59 -4.88 0.56
CA ASP A 39 11.25 -3.92 1.60
C ASP A 39 9.73 -3.82 1.81
N LEU A 40 8.95 -3.83 0.71
CA LEU A 40 7.50 -3.86 0.78
C LEU A 40 6.98 -5.10 1.51
N ASN A 41 7.49 -6.28 1.18
CA ASN A 41 7.11 -7.53 1.84
C ASN A 41 7.45 -7.49 3.33
N ALA A 42 8.65 -7.02 3.70
CA ALA A 42 9.04 -6.85 5.09
C ALA A 42 8.11 -5.87 5.83
N ALA A 43 7.80 -4.73 5.23
CA ALA A 43 6.90 -3.74 5.79
C ALA A 43 5.46 -4.29 5.96
N MET A 44 4.97 -5.09 5.01
CA MET A 44 3.66 -5.75 5.11
C MET A 44 3.63 -6.78 6.24
N THR A 45 4.71 -7.54 6.44
CA THR A 45 4.83 -8.49 7.56
C THR A 45 4.77 -7.76 8.89
N SER A 46 5.58 -6.70 9.06
CA SER A 46 5.57 -5.88 10.27
C SER A 46 4.20 -5.24 10.54
N LEU A 47 3.51 -4.78 9.49
CA LEU A 47 2.15 -4.25 9.60
C LEU A 47 1.18 -5.33 10.09
N ALA A 48 1.26 -6.54 9.56
CA ALA A 48 0.40 -7.66 9.97
C ALA A 48 0.65 -8.03 11.45
N GLU A 49 1.91 -8.05 11.89
CA GLU A 49 2.28 -8.31 13.28
C GLU A 49 1.70 -7.25 14.23
N VAL A 50 1.90 -5.96 13.92
CA VAL A 50 1.38 -4.86 14.77
C VAL A 50 -0.14 -4.87 14.81
N LYS A 51 -0.83 -5.14 13.68
CA LYS A 51 -2.29 -5.31 13.65
C LYS A 51 -2.73 -6.51 14.50
N GLY A 52 -2.01 -7.62 14.44
CA GLY A 52 -2.27 -8.80 15.27
C GLY A 52 -2.17 -8.48 16.76
N ILE A 53 -1.11 -7.79 17.18
CA ILE A 53 -0.91 -7.34 18.56
C ILE A 53 -2.07 -6.41 18.97
N SER A 54 -2.44 -5.44 18.16
CA SER A 54 -3.53 -4.50 18.45
C SER A 54 -4.86 -5.23 18.70
N VAL A 55 -5.21 -6.17 17.82
CA VAL A 55 -6.45 -6.98 17.96
C VAL A 55 -6.42 -7.82 19.23
N HIS A 56 -5.28 -8.46 19.53
CA HIS A 56 -5.13 -9.26 20.76
C HIS A 56 -5.28 -8.38 22.01
N THR A 57 -4.56 -7.26 22.08
CA THR A 57 -4.59 -6.33 23.22
C THR A 57 -6.01 -5.76 23.43
N ARG A 58 -6.72 -5.43 22.35
CA ARG A 58 -8.11 -4.96 22.43
C ARG A 58 -9.03 -6.05 22.98
N ARG A 59 -8.86 -7.28 22.53
CA ARG A 59 -9.62 -8.43 23.05
C ARG A 59 -9.38 -8.67 24.53
N ASP A 60 -8.13 -8.51 24.97
CA ASP A 60 -7.79 -8.65 26.40
C ASP A 60 -8.38 -7.50 27.22
N ALA A 61 -8.41 -6.27 26.71
CA ALA A 61 -9.10 -5.15 27.34
C ALA A 61 -10.60 -5.45 27.51
N GLU A 62 -11.26 -5.97 26.48
CA GLU A 62 -12.68 -6.35 26.54
C GLU A 62 -12.94 -7.49 27.52
N ASN A 63 -12.06 -8.48 27.58
CA ASN A 63 -12.17 -9.59 28.53
C ASN A 63 -12.06 -9.09 29.99
N ASN A 64 -11.10 -8.22 30.25
CA ASN A 64 -10.96 -7.60 31.58
C ASN A 64 -12.17 -6.73 31.94
N LYS A 65 -12.75 -6.00 30.99
CA LYS A 65 -13.99 -5.24 31.18
C LYS A 65 -15.17 -6.17 31.55
N LYS A 66 -15.28 -7.33 30.89
CA LYS A 66 -16.30 -8.33 31.21
C LYS A 66 -16.10 -8.91 32.61
N LEU A 67 -14.85 -9.22 32.97
CA LEU A 67 -14.51 -9.71 34.31
C LEU A 67 -14.86 -8.65 35.39
N ALA A 68 -14.55 -7.39 35.17
CA ALA A 68 -14.91 -6.31 36.07
C ALA A 68 -16.44 -6.26 36.29
N ALA A 69 -17.24 -6.32 35.23
CA ALA A 69 -18.69 -6.34 35.32
C ALA A 69 -19.23 -7.62 35.99
N GLU A 70 -18.55 -8.74 35.84
CA GLU A 70 -18.93 -10.00 36.52
C GLU A 70 -18.68 -9.91 38.02
N TYR A 71 -17.53 -9.39 38.46
CA TYR A 71 -17.25 -9.21 39.89
C TYR A 71 -18.15 -8.18 40.54
N GLU A 72 -18.58 -7.13 39.84
CA GLU A 72 -19.60 -6.20 40.32
C GLU A 72 -20.94 -6.90 40.53
N ARG A 73 -21.35 -7.74 39.60
CA ARG A 73 -22.59 -8.56 39.78
C ARG A 73 -22.47 -9.52 40.95
N LYS A 74 -21.31 -10.18 41.13
CA LYS A 74 -21.06 -11.06 42.27
C LYS A 74 -21.18 -10.30 43.60
N ALA A 75 -20.59 -9.10 43.68
CA ALA A 75 -20.73 -8.25 44.87
C ALA A 75 -22.20 -7.89 45.15
N MET A 76 -22.98 -7.50 44.15
CA MET A 76 -24.42 -7.23 44.30
C MET A 76 -25.23 -8.46 44.73
N MET A 77 -24.90 -9.64 44.19
CA MET A 77 -25.56 -10.89 44.59
C MET A 77 -25.25 -11.24 46.06
N LEU A 78 -24.03 -11.06 46.55
CA LEU A 78 -23.65 -11.30 47.94
C LEU A 78 -24.44 -10.38 48.89
N LEU A 79 -24.57 -9.10 48.57
CA LEU A 79 -25.34 -8.14 49.35
C LEU A 79 -26.85 -8.45 49.30
N THR A 80 -27.36 -8.96 48.17
CA THR A 80 -28.77 -9.39 48.06
C THR A 80 -29.03 -10.60 48.94
N ARG A 81 -28.15 -11.59 48.96
CA ARG A 81 -28.27 -12.77 49.87
C ARG A 81 -28.20 -12.37 51.32
N MET A 82 -27.37 -11.43 51.70
CA MET A 82 -27.34 -10.85 53.02
C MET A 82 -28.71 -10.25 53.39
N LYS A 83 -29.27 -9.41 52.49
CA LYS A 83 -30.58 -8.80 52.71
C LYS A 83 -31.71 -9.82 52.90
N ASN A 84 -31.63 -10.96 52.23
CA ASN A 84 -32.59 -12.06 52.34
C ASN A 84 -32.37 -12.94 53.61
N GLY A 85 -31.35 -12.67 54.40
CA GLY A 85 -31.02 -13.48 55.58
C GLY A 85 -30.33 -14.82 55.24
N GLU A 86 -29.88 -15.01 53.97
CA GLU A 86 -29.25 -16.26 53.52
C GLU A 86 -27.71 -16.28 53.81
N LEU A 87 -27.13 -15.13 54.18
CA LEU A 87 -25.71 -14.98 54.45
C LEU A 87 -25.52 -14.01 55.61
N GLU A 88 -24.55 -14.34 56.48
CA GLU A 88 -24.18 -13.49 57.61
C GLU A 88 -23.62 -12.15 57.13
N GLN A 89 -23.98 -11.06 57.81
CA GLN A 89 -23.61 -9.70 57.40
C GLN A 89 -22.08 -9.50 57.28
N ALA A 90 -21.33 -9.90 58.30
CA ALA A 90 -19.89 -9.73 58.32
C ALA A 90 -19.17 -10.47 57.15
N GLU A 91 -19.64 -11.68 56.85
CA GLU A 91 -19.10 -12.48 55.76
C GLU A 91 -19.50 -11.91 54.38
N ALA A 92 -20.74 -11.50 54.21
CA ALA A 92 -21.23 -10.89 52.97
C ALA A 92 -20.48 -9.60 52.65
N GLU A 93 -20.29 -8.72 53.64
CA GLU A 93 -19.54 -7.45 53.44
C GLU A 93 -18.06 -7.71 53.14
N ARG A 94 -17.42 -8.68 53.78
CA ARG A 94 -16.03 -9.05 53.48
C ARG A 94 -15.90 -9.54 52.04
N LEU A 95 -16.74 -10.52 51.64
CA LEU A 95 -16.69 -11.09 50.29
C LEU A 95 -17.08 -10.07 49.20
N ALA A 96 -18.07 -9.21 49.48
CA ALA A 96 -18.44 -8.16 48.54
C ALA A 96 -17.34 -7.14 48.38
N THR A 97 -16.63 -6.76 49.44
CA THR A 97 -15.46 -5.88 49.41
C THR A 97 -14.34 -6.49 48.57
N GLU A 98 -14.06 -7.79 48.77
CA GLU A 98 -13.04 -8.51 47.99
C GLU A 98 -13.43 -8.57 46.50
N ALA A 99 -14.70 -8.84 46.19
CA ALA A 99 -15.19 -8.81 44.80
C ALA A 99 -15.07 -7.40 44.16
N LEU A 100 -15.39 -6.34 44.92
CA LEU A 100 -15.22 -4.97 44.44
C LEU A 100 -13.75 -4.59 44.22
N ASN A 101 -12.84 -5.07 45.06
CA ASN A 101 -11.41 -4.89 44.87
C ASN A 101 -10.92 -5.59 43.55
N LEU A 102 -11.42 -6.79 43.27
CA LEU A 102 -11.12 -7.50 42.04
C LEU A 102 -11.74 -6.77 40.83
N LYS A 103 -12.98 -6.30 40.95
CA LYS A 103 -13.61 -5.45 39.89
C LYS A 103 -12.74 -4.24 39.56
N GLU A 104 -12.27 -3.54 40.57
CA GLU A 104 -11.45 -2.34 40.39
C GLU A 104 -10.13 -2.69 39.67
N ARG A 105 -9.45 -3.76 40.07
CA ARG A 105 -8.21 -4.23 39.41
C ARG A 105 -8.46 -4.57 37.94
N TYR A 106 -9.54 -5.32 37.62
CA TYR A 106 -9.84 -5.65 36.23
C TYR A 106 -10.27 -4.41 35.42
N ALA A 107 -10.98 -3.46 36.02
CA ALA A 107 -11.34 -2.20 35.37
C ALA A 107 -10.11 -1.36 35.03
N GLN A 108 -9.17 -1.23 35.97
CA GLN A 108 -7.91 -0.52 35.72
C GLN A 108 -7.07 -1.19 34.63
N GLU A 109 -6.98 -2.52 34.64
CA GLU A 109 -6.26 -3.27 33.62
C GLU A 109 -6.94 -3.15 32.24
N ALA A 110 -8.28 -3.15 32.18
CA ALA A 110 -9.02 -2.92 30.96
C ALA A 110 -8.71 -1.53 30.35
N VAL A 111 -8.65 -0.49 31.18
CA VAL A 111 -8.30 0.87 30.72
C VAL A 111 -6.86 0.89 30.19
N ARG A 112 -5.90 0.31 30.92
CA ARG A 112 -4.50 0.23 30.50
C ARG A 112 -4.36 -0.46 29.15
N LEU A 113 -4.95 -1.64 29.00
CA LEU A 113 -4.90 -2.42 27.76
C LEU A 113 -5.63 -1.70 26.60
N SER A 114 -6.72 -0.98 26.89
CA SER A 114 -7.43 -0.18 25.88
C SER A 114 -6.53 0.93 25.32
N GLN A 115 -5.83 1.66 26.18
CA GLN A 115 -4.87 2.68 25.77
C GLN A 115 -3.69 2.10 24.98
N GLU A 116 -3.23 0.91 25.36
CA GLU A 116 -2.17 0.20 24.65
C GLU A 116 -2.62 -0.25 23.27
N ALA A 117 -3.85 -0.78 23.15
CA ALA A 117 -4.45 -1.13 21.86
C ALA A 117 -4.57 0.07 20.93
N GLU A 118 -5.01 1.23 21.43
CA GLU A 118 -5.08 2.48 20.65
C GLU A 118 -3.69 2.93 20.14
N ARG A 119 -2.65 2.78 20.96
CA ARG A 119 -1.27 3.06 20.51
C ARG A 119 -0.85 2.14 19.37
N HIS A 120 -1.12 0.83 19.50
CA HIS A 120 -0.81 -0.13 18.44
C HIS A 120 -1.62 0.13 17.17
N GLU A 121 -2.89 0.55 17.28
CA GLU A 121 -3.70 0.98 16.14
C GLU A 121 -3.09 2.21 15.43
N GLY A 122 -2.64 3.19 16.21
CA GLY A 122 -1.92 4.35 15.67
C GLY A 122 -0.64 3.97 14.93
N MET A 123 0.15 3.05 15.51
CA MET A 123 1.35 2.52 14.85
C MET A 123 1.01 1.75 13.56
N ALA A 124 -0.04 0.92 13.59
CA ALA A 124 -0.50 0.19 12.42
C ALA A 124 -0.96 1.13 11.29
N ALA A 125 -1.63 2.24 11.63
CA ALA A 125 -2.03 3.25 10.66
C ALA A 125 -0.82 3.92 10.00
N GLN A 126 0.22 4.25 10.76
CA GLN A 126 1.47 4.80 10.22
C GLN A 126 2.20 3.80 9.32
N LEU A 127 2.29 2.53 9.73
CA LEU A 127 2.90 1.48 8.92
C LEU A 127 2.09 1.25 7.63
N GLN A 128 0.77 1.28 7.69
CA GLN A 128 -0.10 1.18 6.51
C GLN A 128 0.18 2.32 5.51
N ALA A 129 0.33 3.55 5.99
CA ALA A 129 0.68 4.68 5.15
C ALA A 129 2.06 4.49 4.48
N ASN A 130 3.04 3.97 5.22
CA ASN A 130 4.36 3.66 4.68
C ASN A 130 4.30 2.54 3.62
N VAL A 131 3.56 1.46 3.88
CA VAL A 131 3.33 0.36 2.91
C VAL A 131 2.73 0.91 1.62
N ASN A 132 1.70 1.75 1.71
CA ASN A 132 1.06 2.37 0.55
C ASN A 132 2.05 3.26 -0.23
N LYS A 133 2.91 4.01 0.48
CA LYS A 133 3.94 4.83 -0.15
C LYS A 133 4.98 3.98 -0.90
N ILE A 134 5.47 2.89 -0.27
CA ILE A 134 6.42 1.98 -0.93
C ILE A 134 5.76 1.35 -2.16
N LYS A 135 4.52 0.86 -2.04
CA LYS A 135 3.75 0.28 -3.16
C LYS A 135 3.65 1.27 -4.33
N SER A 136 3.26 2.52 -4.08
CA SER A 136 3.20 3.56 -5.09
C SER A 136 4.57 3.84 -5.73
N THR A 137 5.63 3.84 -4.93
CA THR A 137 7.00 4.04 -5.42
C THR A 137 7.45 2.88 -6.32
N VAL A 138 7.16 1.63 -5.94
CA VAL A 138 7.43 0.44 -6.77
C VAL A 138 6.73 0.57 -8.11
N THR A 139 5.44 0.91 -8.11
CA THR A 139 4.65 1.08 -9.34
C THR A 139 5.24 2.17 -10.25
N SER A 140 5.66 3.30 -9.69
CA SER A 140 6.31 4.37 -10.47
C SER A 140 7.60 3.88 -11.12
N TYR A 141 8.48 3.22 -10.37
CA TYR A 141 9.74 2.74 -10.92
C TYR A 141 9.58 1.61 -11.94
N GLU A 142 8.55 0.78 -11.83
CA GLU A 142 8.22 -0.21 -12.85
C GLU A 142 7.80 0.45 -14.16
N ASN A 143 7.04 1.54 -14.11
CA ASN A 143 6.68 2.34 -15.29
C ASN A 143 7.91 3.02 -15.91
N ASP A 144 8.77 3.58 -15.05
CA ASP A 144 10.04 4.18 -15.51
C ASP A 144 10.95 3.13 -16.17
N LEU A 145 10.97 1.90 -15.65
CA LEU A 145 11.73 0.80 -16.23
C LEU A 145 11.23 0.43 -17.64
N VAL A 146 9.91 0.39 -17.87
CA VAL A 146 9.35 0.15 -19.21
C VAL A 146 9.84 1.22 -20.19
N THR A 147 9.74 2.49 -19.80
CA THR A 147 10.22 3.62 -20.61
C THR A 147 11.73 3.55 -20.86
N LEU A 148 12.50 3.19 -19.83
CA LEU A 148 13.96 3.06 -19.94
C LEU A 148 14.36 1.92 -20.90
N LYS A 149 13.67 0.78 -20.83
CA LYS A 149 13.87 -0.35 -21.77
C LYS A 149 13.57 0.05 -23.21
N ALA A 150 12.47 0.77 -23.44
CA ALA A 150 12.13 1.27 -24.77
C ALA A 150 13.21 2.21 -25.31
N ARG A 151 13.65 3.18 -24.51
CA ARG A 151 14.73 4.12 -24.88
C ARG A 151 16.06 3.40 -25.16
N ALA A 152 16.43 2.42 -24.34
CA ALA A 152 17.63 1.61 -24.55
C ALA A 152 17.57 0.85 -25.88
N LYS A 153 16.40 0.25 -26.20
CA LYS A 153 16.18 -0.45 -27.48
C LYS A 153 16.29 0.50 -28.68
N THR A 154 15.68 1.69 -28.60
CA THR A 154 15.77 2.73 -29.63
C THR A 154 17.22 3.19 -29.82
N ALA A 155 17.96 3.44 -28.73
CA ALA A 155 19.38 3.84 -28.81
C ALA A 155 20.26 2.79 -29.53
N VAL A 156 20.05 1.50 -29.22
CA VAL A 156 20.74 0.39 -29.90
C VAL A 156 20.38 0.34 -31.38
N SER A 157 19.11 0.54 -31.74
CA SER A 157 18.66 0.56 -33.13
C SER A 157 19.26 1.76 -33.88
N THR A 158 19.23 2.94 -33.29
CA THR A 158 19.87 4.16 -33.87
C THR A 158 21.38 3.98 -34.06
N LYS A 159 22.07 3.38 -33.07
CA LYS A 159 23.50 3.08 -33.19
C LYS A 159 23.79 2.15 -34.38
N LYS A 160 22.96 1.09 -34.55
CA LYS A 160 23.10 0.19 -35.71
C LYS A 160 22.86 0.90 -37.05
N ILE A 161 21.85 1.76 -37.13
CA ILE A 161 21.56 2.56 -38.31
C ILE A 161 22.75 3.46 -38.66
N ASN A 162 23.28 4.19 -37.68
CA ASN A 162 24.41 5.08 -37.87
C ASN A 162 25.69 4.32 -38.28
N GLN A 163 25.94 3.14 -37.73
CA GLN A 163 27.06 2.28 -38.13
C GLN A 163 26.92 1.75 -39.56
N GLN A 164 25.69 1.40 -39.98
CA GLN A 164 25.42 0.98 -41.35
C GLN A 164 25.58 2.16 -42.36
N LEU A 165 25.11 3.35 -41.97
CA LEU A 165 25.29 4.57 -42.75
C LEU A 165 26.77 4.93 -42.96
N ALA A 166 27.61 4.74 -41.95
CA ALA A 166 29.06 5.00 -42.04
C ALA A 166 29.81 4.03 -42.97
N ASN A 167 29.19 2.86 -43.26
CA ASN A 167 29.80 1.79 -44.08
C ASN A 167 29.24 1.72 -45.50
N ILE A 168 28.39 2.67 -45.94
CA ILE A 168 27.69 2.56 -47.24
C ILE A 168 28.13 3.62 -48.22
N ASP A 169 28.54 3.13 -49.40
CA ASP A 169 28.67 3.88 -50.65
C ASP A 169 27.26 4.19 -51.23
N THR A 170 27.05 5.36 -51.79
CA THR A 170 25.81 6.17 -51.80
C THR A 170 24.66 5.74 -52.71
N THR A 171 24.58 4.57 -53.33
CA THR A 171 23.63 4.31 -54.44
C THR A 171 22.47 3.33 -54.17
N GLY A 172 22.44 2.66 -53.02
CA GLY A 172 21.36 1.67 -52.71
C GLY A 172 20.52 1.98 -51.46
N THR A 173 20.75 3.09 -50.84
CA THR A 173 20.55 3.25 -49.39
C THR A 173 19.28 3.92 -48.94
N VAL A 174 18.60 4.72 -49.77
CA VAL A 174 17.43 5.52 -49.38
C VAL A 174 16.24 4.61 -49.01
N ALA A 175 15.99 3.56 -49.80
CA ALA A 175 14.88 2.63 -49.55
C ALA A 175 15.09 1.75 -48.31
N MET A 176 16.35 1.43 -47.94
CA MET A 176 16.67 0.67 -46.76
C MET A 176 16.56 1.52 -45.48
N LEU A 177 16.89 2.80 -45.58
CA LEU A 177 16.73 3.80 -44.51
C LEU A 177 15.26 4.05 -44.17
N GLU A 178 14.40 4.17 -45.17
CA GLU A 178 12.95 4.35 -45.00
C GLU A 178 12.34 3.15 -44.28
N LYS A 179 12.75 1.93 -44.66
CA LYS A 179 12.27 0.68 -44.03
C LYS A 179 12.80 0.50 -42.60
N MET A 180 14.01 0.97 -42.30
CA MET A 180 14.53 0.92 -40.92
C MET A 180 13.95 2.00 -40.02
N LYS A 181 13.65 3.19 -40.53
CA LYS A 181 12.93 4.25 -39.84
C LYS A 181 11.52 3.77 -39.44
N GLN A 182 10.81 3.17 -40.39
CA GLN A 182 9.48 2.59 -40.13
C GLN A 182 9.51 1.51 -39.05
N LYS A 183 10.56 0.68 -39.04
CA LYS A 183 10.72 -0.36 -38.02
C LYS A 183 11.03 0.20 -36.62
N VAL A 184 11.74 1.33 -36.53
CA VAL A 184 11.96 2.04 -35.25
C VAL A 184 10.66 2.64 -34.74
N GLU A 185 9.86 3.27 -35.62
CA GLU A 185 8.55 3.82 -35.28
C GLU A 185 7.53 2.72 -34.85
N GLU A 186 7.57 1.54 -35.50
CA GLU A 186 6.78 0.38 -35.09
C GLU A 186 7.20 -0.15 -33.71
N ASP A 187 8.51 -0.30 -33.44
CA ASP A 187 9.04 -0.76 -32.14
C ASP A 187 8.76 0.25 -31.03
N GLU A 188 8.76 1.55 -31.31
CA GLU A 188 8.42 2.62 -30.36
C GLU A 188 6.91 2.64 -30.06
N SER A 189 6.07 2.48 -31.10
CA SER A 189 4.62 2.35 -30.97
C SER A 189 4.24 1.09 -30.17
N LEU A 190 4.94 -0.02 -30.39
CA LEU A 190 4.72 -1.26 -29.65
C LEU A 190 5.10 -1.11 -28.17
N ALA A 191 6.20 -0.42 -27.90
CA ALA A 191 6.64 -0.15 -26.52
C ALA A 191 5.67 0.76 -25.77
N LEU A 192 5.05 1.76 -26.45
CA LEU A 192 4.00 2.60 -25.90
C LEU A 192 2.73 1.81 -25.65
N ALA A 193 2.31 0.95 -26.62
CA ALA A 193 1.13 0.10 -26.45
C ALA A 193 1.26 -0.90 -25.30
N TYR A 194 2.43 -1.51 -25.11
CA TYR A 194 2.70 -2.36 -23.95
C TYR A 194 2.67 -1.57 -22.63
N GLY A 195 3.15 -0.32 -22.63
CA GLY A 195 3.08 0.57 -21.47
C GLY A 195 1.62 0.93 -21.11
N GLU A 196 0.77 1.19 -22.10
CA GLU A 196 -0.65 1.46 -21.89
C GLU A 196 -1.42 0.23 -21.42
N MET A 197 -1.16 -0.95 -22.00
CA MET A 197 -1.78 -2.21 -21.55
C MET A 197 -1.42 -2.52 -20.08
N ALA A 198 -0.16 -2.40 -19.70
CA ALA A 198 0.28 -2.60 -18.33
C ALA A 198 -0.37 -1.61 -17.34
N ASN A 199 -0.65 -0.39 -17.77
CA ASN A 199 -1.38 0.60 -16.97
C ASN A 199 -2.89 0.29 -16.86
N THR A 200 -3.48 -0.30 -17.88
CA THR A 200 -4.91 -0.68 -17.89
C THR A 200 -5.15 -1.87 -16.96
N ASP A 201 -4.31 -2.89 -17.03
CA ASP A 201 -4.40 -4.06 -16.14
C ASP A 201 -4.22 -3.67 -14.66
N ARG A 202 -3.32 -2.72 -14.38
CA ARG A 202 -3.10 -2.22 -13.00
C ARG A 202 -4.27 -1.41 -12.47
N ARG A 203 -4.92 -0.59 -13.30
CA ARG A 203 -6.14 0.13 -12.90
C ARG A 203 -7.24 -0.84 -12.51
N LEU A 204 -7.40 -1.92 -13.26
CA LEU A 204 -8.37 -2.97 -12.98
C LEU A 204 -8.06 -3.70 -11.66
N ASP A 205 -6.79 -4.05 -11.42
CA ASP A 205 -6.35 -4.68 -10.18
C ASP A 205 -6.52 -3.76 -8.95
N ASP A 206 -6.22 -2.47 -9.10
CA ASP A 206 -6.42 -1.46 -8.05
C ASP A 206 -7.92 -1.23 -7.78
N GLU A 207 -8.78 -1.22 -8.80
CA GLU A 207 -10.25 -1.14 -8.65
C GLU A 207 -10.82 -2.40 -7.98
N ILE A 208 -10.34 -3.59 -8.34
CA ILE A 208 -10.73 -4.85 -7.71
C ILE A 208 -10.27 -4.88 -6.25
N ALA A 209 -9.03 -4.47 -5.97
CA ALA A 209 -8.51 -4.39 -4.61
C ALA A 209 -9.27 -3.37 -3.74
N ALA A 210 -9.66 -2.23 -4.30
CA ALA A 210 -10.49 -1.23 -3.62
C ALA A 210 -11.91 -1.76 -3.34
N ALA A 211 -12.50 -2.48 -4.28
CA ALA A 211 -13.81 -3.12 -4.11
C ALA A 211 -13.80 -4.22 -3.03
N LEU A 212 -12.71 -5.01 -2.96
CA LEU A 212 -12.54 -6.07 -1.96
C LEU A 212 -12.19 -5.54 -0.56
N SER A 213 -11.54 -4.38 -0.47
CA SER A 213 -11.16 -3.78 0.82
C SER A 213 -12.28 -2.97 1.50
N GLY A 214 -13.44 -2.82 0.86
CA GLY A 214 -14.57 -2.05 1.38
C GLY A 214 -14.33 -0.54 1.49
N SER A 215 -13.22 -0.05 0.95
CA SER A 215 -12.84 1.38 0.91
C SER A 215 -13.13 2.02 -0.45
N ALA A 216 -14.15 1.53 -1.17
CA ALA A 216 -14.56 2.14 -2.42
C ALA A 216 -15.11 3.55 -2.15
N GLU A 217 -14.32 4.57 -2.43
CA GLU A 217 -14.89 5.86 -2.75
C GLU A 217 -15.89 5.68 -3.92
N PRO A 218 -16.99 6.41 -3.94
CA PRO A 218 -18.05 6.18 -4.91
C PRO A 218 -17.52 6.43 -6.33
N THR A 219 -17.28 5.35 -7.04
CA THR A 219 -16.97 5.36 -8.46
C THR A 219 -18.07 6.12 -9.24
N GLN A 220 -17.73 6.61 -10.42
CA GLN A 220 -18.60 7.42 -11.31
C GLN A 220 -20.05 6.89 -11.48
N ALA A 221 -20.29 5.60 -11.27
CA ALA A 221 -21.61 5.00 -11.27
C ALA A 221 -22.52 5.53 -10.13
N SER A 222 -21.97 5.76 -8.93
CA SER A 222 -22.69 6.37 -7.81
C SER A 222 -22.99 7.85 -8.07
N SER A 223 -22.08 8.55 -8.75
CA SER A 223 -22.27 9.94 -9.14
C SER A 223 -23.34 10.09 -10.23
N ALA A 224 -23.42 9.15 -11.19
CA ALA A 224 -24.43 9.12 -12.22
C ALA A 224 -25.84 8.84 -11.64
N ILE A 225 -25.96 7.95 -10.66
CA ILE A 225 -27.23 7.67 -9.98
C ILE A 225 -27.67 8.88 -9.15
N LYS A 226 -26.76 9.51 -8.40
CA LYS A 226 -27.06 10.75 -7.67
C LYS A 226 -27.40 11.93 -8.58
N LEU A 227 -26.78 12.02 -9.75
CA LEU A 227 -27.12 13.01 -10.77
C LEU A 227 -28.53 12.79 -11.34
N LEU A 228 -28.91 11.53 -11.58
CA LEU A 228 -30.26 11.15 -12.03
C LEU A 228 -31.31 11.48 -10.97
N GLU A 229 -31.06 11.18 -9.70
CA GLU A 229 -31.95 11.54 -8.60
C GLU A 229 -32.09 13.06 -8.43
N LEU A 230 -30.99 13.81 -8.63
CA LEU A 230 -31.00 15.27 -8.56
C LEU A 230 -31.79 15.88 -9.74
N LYS A 231 -31.60 15.35 -10.95
CA LYS A 231 -32.39 15.75 -12.15
C LYS A 231 -33.88 15.48 -11.94
N GLN A 232 -34.22 14.33 -11.36
CA GLN A 232 -35.61 13.97 -11.07
C GLN A 232 -36.22 14.89 -9.98
N LYS A 233 -35.46 15.27 -8.95
CA LYS A 233 -35.89 16.25 -7.93
C LYS A 233 -36.03 17.67 -8.46
N MET A 234 -35.26 18.03 -9.48
CA MET A 234 -35.32 19.35 -10.11
C MET A 234 -36.29 19.43 -11.32
N GLY A 235 -36.95 18.33 -11.69
CA GLY A 235 -37.90 18.31 -12.80
C GLY A 235 -37.26 18.52 -14.17
N ILE A 236 -35.97 18.23 -14.32
CA ILE A 236 -35.23 18.38 -15.59
C ILE A 236 -35.11 16.97 -16.20
N SER A 237 -35.77 16.75 -17.34
CA SER A 237 -35.66 15.53 -18.12
C SER A 237 -34.43 15.51 -19.01
#